data_ef4d63cf6e78630a8629a777d4440141
#
_entry.id   ef4d63cf6e78630a8629a777d4440141
#
_cell.length_a   1.000
_cell.length_b   1.000
_cell.length_c   1.000
_cell.angle_alpha   90.00
_cell.angle_beta   90.00
_cell.angle_gamma   90.00
#
_symmetry.space_group_name_H-M   'P 1'
#
loop_
_entity.id
_entity.type
_entity.pdbx_description
1 polymer ?
#
loop_
_entity_poly.entity_id
_entity_poly.type
_entity_poly.pdbx_seq_one_letter_code
_entity_poly.pdbx_strand_id
1 'polypeptide(L)'
;EMDVRQFVDKMNELYREAKPETNLKELRTFANLSQSELAQQAGVSVRTIQQYEQRRKDINKAQTETLLKIARALVCTVEDLVEKVPT
;
A
#
# COMPACT_ATOMS: atom_id res chain seq x y z
N GLU A 1 -13.82 11.63 11.55
CA GLU A 1 -13.09 10.42 11.23
C GLU A 1 -12.89 10.29 9.72
N MET A 2 -11.68 9.96 9.32
CA MET A 2 -11.28 9.91 7.91
C MET A 2 -11.42 8.49 7.37
N ASP A 3 -12.10 8.32 6.24
CA ASP A 3 -12.15 7.02 5.59
C ASP A 3 -10.92 6.82 4.67
N VAL A 4 -10.78 5.61 4.12
CA VAL A 4 -9.61 5.27 3.29
C VAL A 4 -9.50 6.20 2.08
N ARG A 5 -10.60 6.51 1.42
CA ARG A 5 -10.57 7.37 0.23
C ARG A 5 -10.09 8.79 0.56
N GLN A 6 -10.59 9.35 1.67
CA GLN A 6 -10.15 10.67 2.11
C GLN A 6 -8.67 10.66 2.46
N PHE A 7 -8.20 9.60 3.11
CA PHE A 7 -6.78 9.45 3.45
C PHE A 7 -5.92 9.39 2.20
N VAL A 8 -6.31 8.59 1.22
CA VAL A 8 -5.56 8.46 -0.05
C VAL A 8 -5.53 9.79 -0.81
N ASP A 9 -6.65 10.49 -0.87
CA ASP A 9 -6.72 11.77 -1.56
C ASP A 9 -5.79 12.79 -0.90
N LYS A 10 -5.80 12.84 0.41
CA LYS A 10 -4.91 13.73 1.16
C LYS A 10 -3.45 13.35 0.97
N MET A 11 -3.14 12.06 0.98
CA MET A 11 -1.81 11.55 0.75
C MET A 11 -1.29 11.96 -0.63
N ASN A 12 -2.12 11.79 -1.67
CA ASN A 12 -1.75 12.16 -3.03
C ASN A 12 -1.58 13.67 -3.19
N GLU A 13 -2.35 14.46 -2.46
CA GLU A 13 -2.22 15.91 -2.48
C GLU A 13 -0.91 16.36 -1.86
N LEU A 14 -0.51 15.75 -0.74
CA LEU A 14 0.70 16.12 -0.03
C LEU A 14 1.98 15.64 -0.71
N TYR A 15 1.92 14.50 -1.39
CA TYR A 15 3.09 13.85 -1.96
C TYR A 15 3.00 13.76 -3.47
N ARG A 16 3.20 14.88 -4.14
CA ARG A 16 3.21 14.91 -5.61
C ARG A 16 4.49 14.35 -6.20
N GLU A 17 5.56 14.33 -5.43
CA GLU A 17 6.85 13.78 -5.83
C GLU A 17 7.12 12.48 -5.07
N ALA A 18 8.28 11.88 -5.29
CA ALA A 18 8.67 10.69 -4.56
C ALA A 18 8.65 10.96 -3.05
N LYS A 19 7.87 10.19 -2.33
CA LYS A 19 7.71 10.36 -0.89
C LYS A 19 8.57 9.36 -0.13
N PRO A 20 8.92 9.64 1.14
CA PRO A 20 9.79 8.74 1.91
C PRO A 20 9.16 7.37 2.18
N GLU A 21 7.84 7.32 2.33
CA GLU A 21 7.14 6.07 2.64
C GLU A 21 6.31 5.62 1.45
N THR A 22 6.17 4.31 1.29
CA THR A 22 5.32 3.76 0.23
C THR A 22 3.85 3.97 0.55
N ASN A 23 3.02 3.96 -0.48
CA ASN A 23 1.56 3.99 -0.30
C ASN A 23 1.09 2.79 0.53
N LEU A 24 1.68 1.62 0.28
CA LEU A 24 1.36 0.42 1.04
C LEU A 24 1.57 0.61 2.53
N LYS A 25 2.72 1.14 2.92
CA LYS A 25 3.03 1.36 4.34
C LYS A 25 2.10 2.40 4.96
N GLU A 26 1.82 3.47 4.24
CA GLU A 26 0.92 4.50 4.75
C GLU A 26 -0.49 3.98 4.93
N LEU A 27 -1.01 3.23 3.97
CA LEU A 27 -2.34 2.63 4.07
C LEU A 27 -2.39 1.60 5.19
N ARG A 28 -1.35 0.78 5.33
CA ARG A 28 -1.26 -0.19 6.41
C ARG A 28 -1.28 0.50 7.78
N THR A 29 -0.50 1.55 7.91
CA THR A 29 -0.44 2.31 9.17
C THR A 29 -1.78 2.98 9.46
N PHE A 30 -2.42 3.54 8.43
CA PHE A 30 -3.76 4.12 8.57
C PHE A 30 -4.76 3.08 9.06
N ALA A 31 -4.66 1.85 8.55
CA ALA A 31 -5.53 0.74 8.97
C ALA A 31 -5.17 0.18 10.34
N ASN A 32 -4.09 0.68 10.94
CA ASN A 32 -3.60 0.24 12.25
C ASN A 32 -3.21 -1.24 12.27
N LEU A 33 -2.59 -1.70 11.19
CA LEU A 33 -2.14 -3.08 11.06
C LEU A 33 -0.61 -3.16 11.09
N SER A 34 -0.09 -4.19 11.75
CA SER A 34 1.32 -4.54 11.62
C SER A 34 1.56 -5.21 10.26
N GLN A 35 2.83 -5.33 9.87
CA GLN A 35 3.18 -6.06 8.64
C GLN A 35 2.66 -7.50 8.69
N SER A 36 2.82 -8.15 9.84
CA SER A 36 2.37 -9.54 10.01
C SER A 36 0.85 -9.64 9.94
N GLU A 37 0.15 -8.71 10.55
CA GLU A 37 -1.32 -8.69 10.52
C GLU A 37 -1.84 -8.49 9.11
N LEU A 38 -1.27 -7.55 8.37
CA LEU A 38 -1.66 -7.33 6.98
C LEU A 38 -1.39 -8.58 6.14
N ALA A 39 -0.20 -9.16 6.29
CA ALA A 39 0.17 -10.36 5.55
C ALA A 39 -0.82 -11.49 5.80
N GLN A 40 -1.20 -11.70 7.06
CA GLN A 40 -2.17 -12.73 7.42
C GLN A 40 -3.53 -12.47 6.81
N GLN A 41 -4.02 -11.24 6.91
CA GLN A 41 -5.34 -10.88 6.37
C GLN A 41 -5.37 -10.94 4.84
N ALA A 42 -4.28 -10.57 4.20
CA ALA A 42 -4.19 -10.60 2.74
C ALA A 42 -3.90 -11.99 2.19
N GLY A 43 -3.41 -12.91 3.02
CA GLY A 43 -3.03 -14.23 2.55
C GLY A 43 -1.73 -14.23 1.75
N VAL A 44 -0.80 -13.36 2.11
CA VAL A 44 0.54 -13.28 1.51
C VAL A 44 1.58 -13.40 2.61
N SER A 45 2.84 -13.63 2.24
CA SER A 45 3.90 -13.73 3.25
C SER A 45 4.24 -12.34 3.79
N VAL A 46 4.69 -12.29 5.04
CA VAL A 46 5.15 -11.03 5.64
C VAL A 46 6.35 -10.49 4.87
N ARG A 47 7.18 -11.38 4.32
CA ARG A 47 8.33 -10.98 3.50
C ARG A 47 7.89 -10.20 2.27
N THR A 48 6.78 -10.59 1.66
CA THR A 48 6.21 -9.89 0.51
C THR A 48 5.89 -8.44 0.89
N ILE A 49 5.22 -8.25 2.03
CA ILE A 49 4.88 -6.90 2.50
C ILE A 49 6.16 -6.10 2.77
N GLN A 50 7.13 -6.70 3.45
CA GLN A 50 8.38 -6.04 3.77
C GLN A 50 9.15 -5.59 2.53
N GLN A 51 9.23 -6.46 1.52
CA GLN A 51 9.97 -6.16 0.29
C GLN A 51 9.36 -4.97 -0.45
N TYR A 52 8.04 -4.89 -0.52
CA TYR A 52 7.38 -3.75 -1.16
C TYR A 52 7.53 -2.47 -0.34
N GLU A 53 7.40 -2.55 0.98
CA GLU A 53 7.54 -1.36 1.83
C GLU A 53 8.97 -0.82 1.84
N GLN A 54 9.95 -1.70 1.72
CA GLN A 54 11.36 -1.31 1.66
C GLN A 54 11.82 -0.97 0.24
N ARG A 55 10.93 -1.03 -0.73
CA ARG A 55 11.22 -0.79 -2.14
C ARG A 55 12.29 -1.71 -2.73
N ARG A 56 12.47 -2.88 -2.13
CA ARG A 56 13.35 -3.92 -2.69
C ARG A 56 12.70 -4.58 -3.90
N LYS A 57 11.37 -4.58 -3.94
CA LYS A 57 10.60 -4.97 -5.11
C LYS A 57 9.69 -3.82 -5.51
N ASP A 58 9.52 -3.65 -6.80
CA ASP A 58 8.67 -2.61 -7.37
C ASP A 58 7.22 -3.09 -7.33
N ILE A 59 6.39 -2.47 -6.49
CA ILE A 59 4.99 -2.84 -6.37
C ILE A 59 4.23 -2.63 -7.68
N ASN A 60 4.70 -1.70 -8.53
CA ASN A 60 4.08 -1.46 -9.82
C ASN A 60 4.21 -2.65 -10.77
N LYS A 61 5.16 -3.55 -10.49
CA LYS A 61 5.38 -4.76 -11.27
C LYS A 61 4.84 -6.01 -10.59
N ALA A 62 4.14 -5.86 -9.48
CA ALA A 62 3.57 -6.99 -8.77
C ALA A 62 2.44 -7.63 -9.58
N GLN A 63 2.23 -8.92 -9.35
CA GLN A 63 1.11 -9.63 -9.98
C GLN A 63 -0.21 -9.05 -9.49
N THR A 64 -1.17 -8.97 -10.40
CA THR A 64 -2.50 -8.43 -10.08
C THR A 64 -3.15 -9.17 -8.91
N GLU A 65 -2.99 -10.49 -8.87
CA GLU A 65 -3.55 -11.29 -7.78
C GLU A 65 -3.01 -10.85 -6.41
N THR A 66 -1.70 -10.62 -6.31
CA THR A 66 -1.07 -10.16 -5.08
C THR A 66 -1.61 -8.78 -4.68
N LEU A 67 -1.69 -7.86 -5.65
CA LEU A 67 -2.20 -6.53 -5.41
C LEU A 67 -3.65 -6.55 -4.94
N LEU A 68 -4.48 -7.39 -5.55
CA LEU A 68 -5.89 -7.50 -5.16
C LEU A 68 -6.04 -8.03 -3.73
N LYS A 69 -5.25 -9.02 -3.35
CA LYS A 69 -5.28 -9.56 -1.98
C LYS A 69 -4.95 -8.48 -0.96
N ILE A 70 -3.92 -7.71 -1.22
CA ILE A 70 -3.50 -6.64 -0.31
C ILE A 70 -4.55 -5.52 -0.29
N ALA A 71 -5.05 -5.14 -1.46
CA ALA A 71 -6.06 -4.08 -1.55
C ALA A 71 -7.34 -4.43 -0.79
N ARG A 72 -7.78 -5.68 -0.89
CA ARG A 72 -8.96 -6.15 -0.16
C ARG A 72 -8.75 -6.10 1.35
N ALA A 73 -7.57 -6.49 1.82
CA ALA A 73 -7.25 -6.46 3.24
C ALA A 73 -7.21 -5.02 3.78
N LEU A 74 -6.79 -4.07 2.96
CA LEU A 74 -6.71 -2.66 3.34
C LEU A 74 -7.97 -1.87 3.00
N VAL A 75 -8.94 -2.50 2.35
CA VAL A 75 -10.18 -1.86 1.90
C VAL A 75 -9.88 -0.65 1.00
N CYS A 76 -8.98 -0.86 0.05
CA CYS A 76 -8.58 0.16 -0.92
C CYS A 76 -8.56 -0.44 -2.33
N THR A 77 -8.22 0.36 -3.32
CA THR A 77 -8.09 -0.12 -4.70
C THR A 77 -6.64 -0.47 -5.00
N VAL A 78 -6.41 -1.25 -6.06
CA VAL A 78 -5.07 -1.54 -6.54
C VAL A 78 -4.33 -0.24 -6.91
N GLU A 79 -5.06 0.71 -7.49
CA GLU A 79 -4.47 2.00 -7.87
C GLU A 79 -3.94 2.78 -6.67
N ASP A 80 -4.55 2.59 -5.50
CA ASP A 80 -4.11 3.25 -4.27
C ASP A 80 -2.78 2.69 -3.76
N LEU A 81 -2.49 1.45 -4.11
CA LEU A 81 -1.26 0.77 -3.66
C LEU A 81 -0.05 1.07 -4.53
N VAL A 82 -0.27 1.27 -5.84
CA VAL A 82 0.86 1.46 -6.76
C VAL A 82 1.48 2.83 -6.54
N GLU A 83 2.80 2.89 -6.76
CA GLU A 83 3.52 4.15 -6.63
C GLU A 83 3.41 4.93 -7.93
N LYS A 84 3.00 6.18 -7.82
CA LYS A 84 2.91 7.05 -8.99
C LYS A 84 4.28 7.57 -9.32
N VAL A 85 4.67 7.41 -10.58
CA VAL A 85 5.92 7.99 -11.08
C VAL A 85 5.62 9.42 -11.49
N PRO A 86 6.39 10.40 -11.01
CA PRO A 86 6.23 11.79 -11.47
C PRO A 86 6.46 11.86 -12.98
N THR A 87 5.55 12.46 -13.67
CA THR A 87 5.66 12.68 -15.11
C THR A 87 6.05 14.13 -15.41
#